data_d3e9d89b8041aba25098b6515b75ffbf
#
_entry.id   d3e9d89b8041aba25098b6515b75ffbf
#
_cell.length_a   1.000
_cell.length_b   1.000
_cell.length_c   1.000
_cell.angle_alpha   90.00
_cell.angle_beta   90.00
_cell.angle_gamma   90.00
#
_symmetry.space_group_name_H-M   'P 1'
#
loop_
_entity.id
_entity.type
_entity.pdbx_description
1 polymer ?
#
loop_
_entity_poly.entity_id
_entity_poly.type
_entity_poly.pdbx_seq_one_letter_code
_entity_poly.pdbx_strand_id
1 'polypeptide(L)'
;MAKIGQMVLDHGQWEGMQIVDSNWIDISTQAQVDNEEHTAPYIYHYGYYWWIIPRWNAFSAWGTGGSYIFVMPAKEMVIVMTSTSDVDSGLFDQNLMSFERLILPLLE
;
A
#
# COMPACT_ATOMS: atom_id res chain seq x y z
N MET A 1 5.06 -10.10 5.91
CA MET A 1 4.45 -8.95 5.19
C MET A 1 5.36 -8.43 4.07
N ALA A 2 6.63 -8.13 4.32
CA ALA A 2 7.54 -7.60 3.30
C ALA A 2 7.69 -8.52 2.08
N LYS A 3 7.74 -9.83 2.27
CA LYS A 3 7.82 -10.80 1.17
C LYS A 3 6.61 -10.76 0.25
N ILE A 4 5.42 -10.52 0.80
CA ILE A 4 4.19 -10.37 0.01
C ILE A 4 4.28 -9.09 -0.84
N GLY A 5 4.67 -7.99 -0.23
CA GLY A 5 4.89 -6.73 -0.96
C GLY A 5 5.93 -6.87 -2.06
N GLN A 6 7.04 -7.57 -1.79
CA GLN A 6 8.09 -7.81 -2.77
C GLN A 6 7.59 -8.67 -3.94
N MET A 7 6.84 -9.74 -3.65
CA MET A 7 6.23 -10.57 -4.71
C MET A 7 5.31 -9.74 -5.60
N VAL A 8 4.50 -8.86 -5.02
CA VAL A 8 3.62 -7.98 -5.80
C VAL A 8 4.42 -6.97 -6.62
N LEU A 9 5.48 -6.38 -6.05
CA LEU A 9 6.39 -5.48 -6.76
C LEU A 9 7.04 -6.19 -7.96
N ASP A 10 7.37 -7.46 -7.82
CA ASP A 10 7.96 -8.31 -8.85
C ASP A 10 6.91 -8.98 -9.75
N HIS A 11 5.74 -8.39 -9.88
CA HIS A 11 4.66 -8.84 -10.77
C HIS A 11 4.18 -10.28 -10.51
N GLY A 12 4.18 -10.70 -9.26
CA GLY A 12 3.71 -12.02 -8.84
C GLY A 12 4.79 -13.10 -8.79
N GLN A 13 6.05 -12.74 -9.00
CA GLN A 13 7.18 -13.68 -8.95
C GLN A 13 7.82 -13.73 -7.56
N TRP A 14 8.26 -14.92 -7.20
CA TRP A 14 9.05 -15.14 -5.99
C TRP A 14 10.09 -16.24 -6.28
N GLU A 15 11.36 -15.93 -6.01
CA GLU A 15 12.49 -16.86 -6.22
C GLU A 15 12.49 -17.51 -7.63
N GLY A 16 12.19 -16.71 -8.66
CA GLY A 16 12.16 -17.15 -10.04
C GLY A 16 10.90 -17.89 -10.46
N MET A 17 9.92 -18.05 -9.57
CA MET A 17 8.65 -18.73 -9.86
C MET A 17 7.50 -17.72 -9.92
N GLN A 18 6.63 -17.89 -10.90
CA GLN A 18 5.38 -17.13 -11.00
C GLN A 18 4.36 -17.71 -10.02
N ILE A 19 4.17 -17.05 -8.88
CA ILE A 19 3.26 -17.51 -7.82
C ILE A 19 1.84 -17.02 -8.08
N VAL A 20 1.70 -15.75 -8.48
CA VAL A 20 0.43 -15.13 -8.86
C VAL A 20 0.55 -14.60 -10.27
N ASP A 21 -0.49 -14.78 -11.08
CA ASP A 21 -0.51 -14.29 -12.45
C ASP A 21 -0.25 -12.77 -12.50
N SER A 22 0.66 -12.35 -13.38
CA SER A 22 1.04 -10.94 -13.52
C SER A 22 -0.14 -10.06 -13.94
N ASN A 23 -1.04 -10.57 -14.78
CA ASN A 23 -2.26 -9.84 -15.16
C ASN A 23 -3.18 -9.60 -13.96
N TRP A 24 -3.25 -10.56 -13.04
CA TRP A 24 -4.01 -10.37 -11.80
C TRP A 24 -3.38 -9.30 -10.91
N ILE A 25 -2.06 -9.29 -10.77
CA ILE A 25 -1.37 -8.23 -10.05
C ILE A 25 -1.69 -6.86 -10.66
N ASP A 26 -1.60 -6.72 -11.98
CA ASP A 26 -1.86 -5.46 -12.68
C ASP A 26 -3.31 -4.99 -12.48
N ILE A 27 -4.28 -5.88 -12.63
CA ILE A 27 -5.70 -5.56 -12.47
C ILE A 27 -6.03 -5.23 -11.02
N SER A 28 -5.55 -6.02 -10.07
CA SER A 28 -5.88 -5.87 -8.65
C SER A 28 -5.31 -4.60 -8.03
N THR A 29 -4.22 -4.08 -8.58
CA THR A 29 -3.54 -2.88 -8.10
C THR A 29 -3.92 -1.61 -8.87
N GLN A 30 -4.96 -1.68 -9.69
CA GLN A 30 -5.57 -0.53 -10.35
C GLN A 30 -6.85 -0.12 -9.63
N ALA A 31 -7.22 1.15 -9.78
CA ALA A 31 -8.49 1.65 -9.24
C ALA A 31 -9.68 0.96 -9.93
N GLN A 32 -10.44 0.21 -9.15
CA GLN A 32 -11.70 -0.42 -9.57
C GLN A 32 -12.89 0.41 -9.08
N VAL A 33 -12.73 1.09 -7.97
CA VAL A 33 -13.72 1.98 -7.38
C VAL A 33 -13.04 3.31 -7.08
N ASP A 34 -13.58 4.38 -7.64
CA ASP A 34 -13.15 5.73 -7.33
C ASP A 34 -13.80 6.16 -6.02
N ASN A 35 -12.98 6.51 -5.06
CA ASN A 35 -13.42 6.92 -3.74
C ASN A 35 -13.12 8.41 -3.53
N GLU A 36 -13.69 9.25 -4.38
CA GLU A 36 -13.48 10.70 -4.37
C GLU A 36 -14.08 11.39 -3.14
N GLU A 37 -14.97 10.72 -2.42
CA GLU A 37 -15.64 11.28 -1.24
C GLU A 37 -14.76 11.30 0.02
N HIS A 38 -13.64 10.60 0.04
CA HIS A 38 -12.69 10.69 1.13
C HIS A 38 -11.79 11.92 0.96
N THR A 39 -12.21 13.00 1.58
CA THR A 39 -11.68 14.33 1.30
C THR A 39 -10.51 14.77 2.17
N ALA A 40 -10.11 14.02 3.19
CA ALA A 40 -9.01 14.52 4.01
C ALA A 40 -8.24 13.41 4.72
N PRO A 41 -6.92 13.52 4.78
CA PRO A 41 -6.03 14.33 3.94
C PRO A 41 -5.64 13.66 2.63
N TYR A 42 -6.17 12.47 2.33
CA TYR A 42 -5.73 11.63 1.23
C TYR A 42 -6.91 11.16 0.39
N ILE A 43 -6.78 11.34 -0.91
CA ILE A 43 -7.69 10.71 -1.87
C ILE A 43 -7.06 9.37 -2.23
N TYR A 44 -7.79 8.30 -1.96
CA TYR A 44 -7.41 6.96 -2.39
C TYR A 44 -8.58 6.27 -3.06
N HIS A 45 -8.22 5.47 -4.07
CA HIS A 45 -9.15 4.59 -4.74
C HIS A 45 -8.98 3.18 -4.20
N TYR A 46 -9.83 2.26 -4.60
CA TYR A 46 -9.77 0.88 -4.18
C TYR A 46 -9.68 -0.06 -5.37
N GLY A 47 -8.68 -0.91 -5.37
CA GLY A 47 -8.54 -2.02 -6.31
C GLY A 47 -9.19 -3.28 -5.76
N TYR A 48 -8.61 -4.43 -6.01
CA TYR A 48 -9.02 -5.69 -5.40
C TYR A 48 -8.12 -5.97 -4.18
N TYR A 49 -8.60 -5.58 -3.00
CA TYR A 49 -7.90 -5.63 -1.70
C TYR A 49 -6.68 -4.71 -1.59
N TRP A 50 -6.49 -3.82 -2.55
CA TRP A 50 -5.44 -2.81 -2.51
C TRP A 50 -6.04 -1.41 -2.49
N TRP A 51 -5.55 -0.57 -1.60
CA TRP A 51 -5.80 0.87 -1.62
C TRP A 51 -4.84 1.52 -2.61
N ILE A 52 -5.36 2.28 -3.52
CA ILE A 52 -4.58 2.95 -4.55
C ILE A 52 -4.40 4.40 -4.14
N ILE A 53 -3.16 4.86 -4.08
CA ILE A 53 -2.80 6.19 -3.60
C ILE A 53 -2.11 6.95 -4.75
N PRO A 54 -2.89 7.62 -5.62
CA PRO A 54 -2.33 8.25 -6.82
C PRO A 54 -1.28 9.31 -6.50
N ARG A 55 -1.49 10.07 -5.44
CA ARG A 55 -0.56 11.13 -5.01
C ARG A 55 0.87 10.63 -4.78
N TRP A 56 1.03 9.38 -4.35
CA TRP A 56 2.33 8.78 -4.07
C TRP A 56 2.78 7.79 -5.13
N ASN A 57 2.00 7.62 -6.20
CA ASN A 57 2.20 6.53 -7.17
C ASN A 57 2.39 5.18 -6.46
N ALA A 58 1.55 4.93 -5.48
CA ALA A 58 1.65 3.78 -4.61
C ALA A 58 0.33 3.05 -4.50
N PHE A 59 0.41 1.81 -4.08
CA PHE A 59 -0.74 1.08 -3.56
C PHE A 59 -0.37 0.41 -2.25
N SER A 60 -1.38 0.11 -1.43
CA SER A 60 -1.15 -0.38 -0.08
C SER A 60 -2.22 -1.35 0.37
N ALA A 61 -1.80 -2.37 1.09
CA ALA A 61 -2.68 -3.18 1.92
C ALA A 61 -2.70 -2.60 3.33
N TRP A 62 -3.89 -2.43 3.90
CA TRP A 62 -4.08 -1.86 5.21
C TRP A 62 -4.76 -2.88 6.13
N GLY A 63 -4.24 -3.00 7.33
CA GLY A 63 -4.82 -3.81 8.39
C GLY A 63 -5.33 -2.97 9.53
N THR A 64 -6.41 -3.42 10.17
CA THR A 64 -6.90 -2.83 11.41
C THR A 64 -5.76 -2.72 12.42
N GLY A 65 -5.65 -1.55 13.05
CA GLY A 65 -4.58 -1.30 14.01
C GLY A 65 -3.35 -0.60 13.46
N GLY A 66 -3.37 -0.21 12.16
CA GLY A 66 -2.32 0.59 11.57
C GLY A 66 -1.14 -0.21 11.02
N SER A 67 -1.39 -1.42 10.54
CA SER A 67 -0.41 -2.18 9.79
C SER A 67 -0.57 -1.94 8.30
N TYR A 68 0.54 -1.74 7.61
CA TYR A 68 0.58 -1.38 6.19
C TYR A 68 1.63 -2.17 5.44
N ILE A 69 1.30 -2.47 4.19
CA ILE A 69 2.30 -2.82 3.16
C ILE A 69 2.15 -1.76 2.07
N PHE A 70 3.11 -0.85 1.94
CA PHE A 70 3.18 0.08 0.83
C PHE A 70 4.05 -0.49 -0.28
N VAL A 71 3.56 -0.45 -1.49
CA VAL A 71 4.31 -0.82 -2.70
C VAL A 71 4.40 0.40 -3.60
N MET A 72 5.61 0.77 -3.95
CA MET A 72 5.92 1.94 -4.78
C MET A 72 6.73 1.49 -6.00
N PRO A 73 6.07 1.05 -7.09
CA PRO A 73 6.77 0.46 -8.23
C PRO A 73 7.79 1.39 -8.89
N ALA A 74 7.46 2.68 -9.04
CA ALA A 74 8.36 3.65 -9.65
C ALA A 74 9.65 3.88 -8.86
N LYS A 75 9.66 3.52 -7.59
CA LYS A 75 10.84 3.61 -6.70
C LYS A 75 11.44 2.24 -6.40
N GLU A 76 10.90 1.19 -6.99
CA GLU A 76 11.30 -0.20 -6.73
C GLU A 76 11.35 -0.52 -5.22
N MET A 77 10.34 -0.08 -4.48
CA MET A 77 10.36 -0.08 -3.01
C MET A 77 9.12 -0.69 -2.41
N VAL A 78 9.33 -1.44 -1.35
CA VAL A 78 8.29 -1.95 -0.46
C VAL A 78 8.58 -1.45 0.95
N ILE A 79 7.57 -0.89 1.60
CA ILE A 79 7.67 -0.40 2.97
C ILE A 79 6.59 -1.08 3.80
N VAL A 80 6.98 -1.69 4.89
CA VAL A 80 6.06 -2.32 5.83
C VAL A 80 6.09 -1.55 7.14
N MET A 81 4.92 -1.19 7.61
CA MET A 81 4.73 -0.62 8.94
C MET A 81 3.83 -1.55 9.74
N THR A 82 4.25 -1.87 10.93
CA THR A 82 3.44 -2.67 11.87
C THR A 82 3.27 -1.90 13.17
N SER A 83 2.13 -2.06 13.77
CA SER A 83 1.87 -1.52 15.09
C SER A 83 1.06 -2.50 15.93
N THR A 84 1.25 -2.46 17.25
CA THR A 84 0.36 -3.12 18.19
C THR A 84 -0.80 -2.20 18.45
N SER A 85 -2.01 -2.66 18.18
CA SER A 85 -3.13 -1.75 18.25
C SER A 85 -4.16 -2.13 19.29
N ASP A 86 -4.57 -1.13 20.01
CA ASP A 86 -5.96 -1.02 20.40
C ASP A 86 -6.75 -0.44 19.23
N VAL A 87 -7.84 -1.05 18.89
CA VAL A 87 -8.68 -0.71 17.73
C VAL A 87 -9.17 0.74 17.78
N ASP A 88 -9.23 1.33 18.97
CA ASP A 88 -9.76 2.67 19.23
C ASP A 88 -8.68 3.78 19.30
N SER A 89 -7.43 3.47 19.04
CA SER A 89 -6.32 4.39 19.35
C SER A 89 -6.01 5.44 18.30
N GLY A 90 -6.68 5.43 17.13
CA GLY A 90 -6.33 6.34 16.02
C GLY A 90 -4.95 6.08 15.40
N LEU A 91 -4.29 4.97 15.73
CA LEU A 91 -2.96 4.62 15.23
C LEU A 91 -2.95 4.44 13.71
N PHE A 92 -4.08 4.11 13.13
CA PHE A 92 -4.23 4.03 11.69
C PHE A 92 -3.80 5.34 11.03
N ASP A 93 -4.44 6.44 11.39
CA ASP A 93 -4.13 7.76 10.82
C ASP A 93 -2.72 8.24 11.21
N GLN A 94 -2.28 7.95 12.42
CA GLN A 94 -0.94 8.34 12.89
C GLN A 94 0.16 7.68 12.08
N ASN A 95 0.03 6.40 11.76
CA ASN A 95 1.02 5.70 10.95
C ASN A 95 1.04 6.21 9.51
N LEU A 96 -0.12 6.50 8.94
CA LEU A 96 -0.21 7.08 7.61
C LEU A 96 0.43 8.49 7.56
N MET A 97 0.15 9.31 8.56
CA MET A 97 0.77 10.63 8.70
C MET A 97 2.28 10.55 8.93
N SER A 98 2.72 9.56 9.69
CA SER A 98 4.16 9.32 9.91
C SER A 98 4.86 8.91 8.62
N PHE A 99 4.22 8.06 7.84
CA PHE A 99 4.72 7.71 6.51
C PHE A 99 4.87 8.95 5.64
N GLU A 100 3.84 9.77 5.54
CA GLU A 100 3.86 10.98 4.70
C GLU A 100 4.91 11.99 5.16
N ARG A 101 5.03 12.21 6.47
CA ARG A 101 5.88 13.28 7.00
C ARG A 101 7.33 12.90 7.19
N LEU A 102 7.60 11.65 7.51
CA LEU A 102 8.92 11.20 7.92
C LEU A 102 9.61 10.32 6.87
N ILE A 103 8.85 9.51 6.17
CA ILE A 103 9.42 8.54 5.23
C ILE A 103 9.39 9.06 3.80
N LEU A 104 8.23 9.51 3.36
CA LEU A 104 8.05 9.94 1.97
C LEU A 104 9.05 11.02 1.52
N PRO A 105 9.37 12.05 2.32
CA PRO A 105 10.37 13.05 1.93
C PRO A 105 11.77 12.49 1.72
N LEU A 106 12.11 11.38 2.39
CA LEU A 106 13.41 10.71 2.21
C LEU A 106 13.50 9.96 0.88
N LEU A 107 12.39 9.74 0.22
CA LEU A 107 12.30 8.99 -1.03
C LEU A 107 12.26 9.89 -2.27
N GLU A 108 12.17 11.18 -2.05
CA GLU A 108 12.13 12.17 -3.13
C GLU A 108 13.51 12.59 -3.63
#